data_ec6dacb7c33e0a48fbae5418710af6e7
#
_entry.id   ec6dacb7c33e0a48fbae5418710af6e7
#
_cell.length_a   1.000
_cell.length_b   1.000
_cell.length_c   1.000
_cell.angle_alpha   90.00
_cell.angle_beta   90.00
_cell.angle_gamma   90.00
#
_symmetry.space_group_name_H-M   'P 1'
#
loop_
_entity.id
_entity.type
_entity.pdbx_description
1 polymer ?
#
loop_
_entity_poly.entity_id
_entity_poly.type
_entity_poly.pdbx_seq_one_letter_code
_entity_poly.pdbx_strand_id
1 'polypeptide(L)'
;MPRRTKPQFAPLEQRRRFVTLAFAALAAVGLLLAVLYGDAGSVTLVHRAAWTQEHYAFVRAFTEYGLYLFYVLFLVLYAWALYRRETGLKLVVHAYLLAQLLGSVLLVRILKMTWGRARPDVTPLADFGSDWTGFSWQAGYHSFPSGHTADIVTSAVFAALVIRNPWLAAVCVAWAGALALSRLALAKHYPSDALVGAVIALAASLLVLRYWVQPRLGRASLGATLQWWSGVGQPR
;
A
#
# COMPACT_ATOMS: atom_id res chain seq x y z
N MET A 1 38.43 18.14 -20.75
CA MET A 1 37.60 16.96 -20.53
C MET A 1 36.51 17.34 -19.51
N PRO A 2 35.22 17.37 -19.88
CA PRO A 2 34.16 17.66 -18.91
C PRO A 2 34.07 16.50 -17.92
N ARG A 3 34.08 16.83 -16.60
CA ARG A 3 33.87 15.88 -15.51
C ARG A 3 32.47 15.25 -15.71
N ARG A 4 32.40 13.96 -16.03
CA ARG A 4 31.16 13.19 -15.94
C ARG A 4 30.69 13.26 -14.48
N THR A 5 29.70 14.09 -14.22
CA THR A 5 28.98 14.04 -12.95
C THR A 5 28.34 12.67 -12.83
N LYS A 6 28.74 11.91 -11.82
CA LYS A 6 28.12 10.61 -11.49
C LYS A 6 26.61 10.84 -11.33
N PRO A 7 25.75 9.95 -11.82
CA PRO A 7 24.31 10.09 -11.63
C PRO A 7 23.97 10.19 -10.14
N GLN A 8 23.31 11.27 -9.75
CA GLN A 8 22.97 11.61 -8.36
C GLN A 8 21.87 10.71 -7.75
N PHE A 9 21.51 9.59 -8.40
CA PHE A 9 20.38 8.77 -7.98
C PHE A 9 20.80 7.33 -7.74
N ALA A 10 20.30 6.79 -6.62
CA ALA A 10 20.45 5.39 -6.30
C ALA A 10 19.90 4.51 -7.44
N PRO A 11 20.61 3.41 -7.80
CA PRO A 11 20.13 2.45 -8.79
C PRO A 11 18.72 1.94 -8.46
N LEU A 12 17.94 1.60 -9.48
CA LEU A 12 16.56 1.09 -9.32
C LEU A 12 16.48 -0.07 -8.33
N GLU A 13 17.50 -0.91 -8.32
CA GLU A 13 17.61 -2.04 -7.39
C GLU A 13 17.75 -1.60 -5.93
N GLN A 14 18.49 -0.53 -5.67
CA GLN A 14 18.64 0.03 -4.32
C GLN A 14 17.30 0.62 -3.83
N ARG A 15 16.51 1.25 -4.71
CA ARG A 15 15.16 1.74 -4.38
C ARG A 15 14.21 0.59 -4.09
N ARG A 16 14.23 -0.44 -4.93
CA ARG A 16 13.41 -1.64 -4.72
C ARG A 16 13.75 -2.29 -3.38
N ARG A 17 15.04 -2.42 -3.05
CA ARG A 17 15.48 -2.94 -1.75
C ARG A 17 14.99 -2.06 -0.61
N PHE A 18 15.13 -0.74 -0.72
CA PHE A 18 14.66 0.19 0.30
C PHE A 18 13.15 0.07 0.54
N VAL A 19 12.34 0.10 -0.52
CA VAL A 19 10.88 -0.04 -0.43
C VAL A 19 10.50 -1.39 0.19
N THR A 20 11.14 -2.48 -0.25
CA THR A 20 10.91 -3.82 0.29
C THR A 20 11.26 -3.88 1.78
N LEU A 21 12.41 -3.36 2.19
CA LEU A 21 12.82 -3.34 3.60
C LEU A 21 11.91 -2.48 4.46
N ALA A 22 11.46 -1.33 3.97
CA ALA A 22 10.55 -0.45 4.68
C ALA A 22 9.17 -1.12 4.91
N PHE A 23 8.62 -1.79 3.90
CA PHE A 23 7.39 -2.57 4.08
C PHE A 23 7.59 -3.81 4.96
N ALA A 24 8.75 -4.48 4.86
CA ALA A 24 9.08 -5.59 5.74
C ALA A 24 9.18 -5.14 7.21
N ALA A 25 9.76 -3.98 7.48
CA ALA A 25 9.82 -3.41 8.81
C ALA A 25 8.43 -3.08 9.37
N LEU A 26 7.55 -2.47 8.56
CA LEU A 26 6.16 -2.21 8.96
C LEU A 26 5.37 -3.50 9.21
N ALA A 27 5.56 -4.50 8.36
CA ALA A 27 4.94 -5.82 8.55
C ALA A 27 5.46 -6.51 9.82
N ALA A 28 6.76 -6.38 10.12
CA ALA A 28 7.35 -6.91 11.35
C ALA A 28 6.75 -6.27 12.61
N VAL A 29 6.48 -4.96 12.59
CA VAL A 29 5.77 -4.28 13.69
C VAL A 29 4.36 -4.83 13.87
N GLY A 30 3.61 -4.98 12.78
CA GLY A 30 2.26 -5.55 12.84
C GLY A 30 2.26 -7.01 13.32
N LEU A 31 3.23 -7.81 12.88
CA LEU A 31 3.42 -9.18 13.33
C LEU A 31 3.81 -9.24 14.80
N LEU A 32 4.72 -8.38 15.25
CA LEU A 32 5.14 -8.30 16.65
C LEU A 32 3.95 -7.97 17.55
N LEU A 33 3.12 -7.00 17.18
CA LEU A 33 1.88 -6.70 17.92
C LEU A 33 0.97 -7.93 18.00
N ALA A 34 0.74 -8.61 16.87
CA ALA A 34 -0.12 -9.79 16.83
C ALA A 34 0.44 -10.95 17.67
N VAL A 35 1.77 -11.15 17.69
CA VAL A 35 2.42 -12.21 18.48
C VAL A 35 2.42 -11.89 19.96
N LEU A 36 2.71 -10.64 20.36
CA LEU A 36 2.82 -10.26 21.77
C LEU A 36 1.47 -10.10 22.47
N TYR A 37 0.47 -9.62 21.76
CA TYR A 37 -0.82 -9.24 22.36
C TYR A 37 -2.02 -9.99 21.77
N GLY A 38 -1.81 -10.85 20.77
CA GLY A 38 -2.90 -11.41 19.96
C GLY A 38 -3.59 -10.34 19.11
N ASP A 39 -4.55 -10.74 18.32
CA ASP A 39 -5.35 -9.82 17.50
C ASP A 39 -6.24 -8.92 18.38
N ALA A 40 -6.95 -9.50 19.33
CA ALA A 40 -7.84 -8.79 20.24
C ALA A 40 -7.10 -7.82 21.16
N GLY A 41 -6.00 -8.26 21.76
CA GLY A 41 -5.17 -7.44 22.64
C GLY A 41 -4.53 -6.27 21.90
N SER A 42 -4.06 -6.47 20.66
CA SER A 42 -3.48 -5.42 19.83
C SER A 42 -4.50 -4.31 19.50
N VAL A 43 -5.74 -4.69 19.16
CA VAL A 43 -6.81 -3.70 18.93
C VAL A 43 -7.11 -2.96 20.24
N THR A 44 -7.22 -3.68 21.35
CA THR A 44 -7.46 -3.06 22.67
C THR A 44 -6.38 -2.05 23.02
N LEU A 45 -5.10 -2.42 22.85
CA LEU A 45 -3.95 -1.56 23.13
C LEU A 45 -4.00 -0.25 22.32
N VAL A 46 -4.22 -0.35 21.01
CA VAL A 46 -4.17 0.81 20.11
C VAL A 46 -5.46 1.64 20.19
N HIS A 47 -6.62 0.99 20.21
CA HIS A 47 -7.92 1.67 20.25
C HIS A 47 -8.14 2.42 21.56
N ARG A 48 -7.83 1.78 22.71
CA ARG A 48 -8.01 2.39 24.06
C ARG A 48 -6.86 3.29 24.48
N ALA A 49 -5.82 3.46 23.68
CA ALA A 49 -4.75 4.40 23.97
C ALA A 49 -5.33 5.81 24.19
N ALA A 50 -4.90 6.52 25.24
CA ALA A 50 -5.40 7.84 25.59
C ALA A 50 -5.30 8.81 24.39
N TRP A 51 -4.17 8.79 23.70
CA TRP A 51 -3.96 9.60 22.49
C TRP A 51 -5.01 9.31 21.39
N THR A 52 -5.33 8.02 21.17
CA THR A 52 -6.34 7.63 20.16
C THR A 52 -7.71 8.17 20.51
N GLN A 53 -8.10 8.09 21.77
CA GLN A 53 -9.40 8.57 22.23
C GLN A 53 -9.50 10.10 22.16
N GLU A 54 -8.44 10.79 22.57
CA GLU A 54 -8.36 12.25 22.51
C GLU A 54 -8.42 12.78 21.07
N HIS A 55 -7.76 12.06 20.13
CA HIS A 55 -7.66 12.47 18.71
C HIS A 55 -8.55 11.65 17.78
N TYR A 56 -9.62 11.03 18.28
CA TYR A 56 -10.46 10.10 17.51
C TYR A 56 -11.00 10.71 16.20
N ALA A 57 -11.46 11.96 16.25
CA ALA A 57 -11.96 12.66 15.07
C ALA A 57 -10.87 12.85 13.99
N PHE A 58 -9.64 13.17 14.42
CA PHE A 58 -8.49 13.27 13.52
C PHE A 58 -8.13 11.91 12.91
N VAL A 59 -8.05 10.85 13.72
CA VAL A 59 -7.74 9.49 13.25
C VAL A 59 -8.78 9.02 12.24
N ARG A 60 -10.06 9.34 12.48
CA ARG A 60 -11.16 9.04 11.57
C ARG A 60 -11.01 9.80 10.24
N ALA A 61 -10.81 11.12 10.29
CA ALA A 61 -10.59 11.92 9.09
C ALA A 61 -9.35 11.46 8.31
N PHE A 62 -8.25 11.18 9.01
CA PHE A 62 -7.02 10.65 8.41
C PHE A 62 -7.27 9.34 7.67
N THR A 63 -8.01 8.40 8.27
CA THR A 63 -8.39 7.13 7.66
C THR A 63 -9.28 7.32 6.42
N GLU A 64 -10.27 8.20 6.50
CA GLU A 64 -11.22 8.45 5.42
C GLU A 64 -10.57 9.14 4.22
N TYR A 65 -9.76 10.18 4.47
CA TYR A 65 -9.23 11.05 3.42
C TYR A 65 -7.78 10.74 3.03
N GLY A 66 -7.05 9.99 3.85
CA GLY A 66 -5.62 9.73 3.61
C GLY A 66 -5.30 8.95 2.34
N LEU A 67 -6.24 8.17 1.82
CA LEU A 67 -6.13 7.48 0.52
C LEU A 67 -6.23 8.44 -0.66
N TYR A 68 -7.03 9.50 -0.55
CA TYR A 68 -7.27 10.42 -1.66
C TYR A 68 -6.02 11.14 -2.13
N LEU A 69 -5.03 11.34 -1.24
CA LEU A 69 -3.74 11.88 -1.62
C LEU A 69 -3.11 11.09 -2.77
N PHE A 70 -3.15 9.76 -2.70
CA PHE A 70 -2.60 8.89 -3.75
C PHE A 70 -3.47 8.86 -5.00
N TYR A 71 -4.78 8.89 -4.86
CA TYR A 71 -5.67 8.94 -6.02
C TYR A 71 -5.45 10.23 -6.82
N VAL A 72 -5.35 11.38 -6.12
CA VAL A 72 -5.02 12.67 -6.75
C VAL A 72 -3.63 12.62 -7.40
N LEU A 73 -2.63 12.06 -6.70
CA LEU A 73 -1.29 11.88 -7.26
C LEU A 73 -1.33 11.10 -8.58
N PHE A 74 -1.97 9.93 -8.61
CA PHE A 74 -2.03 9.10 -9.82
C PHE A 74 -2.90 9.72 -10.93
N LEU A 75 -3.95 10.45 -10.58
CA LEU A 75 -4.73 11.22 -11.54
C LEU A 75 -3.89 12.32 -12.21
N VAL A 76 -3.14 13.09 -11.42
CA VAL A 76 -2.23 14.13 -11.91
C VAL A 76 -1.12 13.53 -12.77
N LEU A 77 -0.52 12.42 -12.32
CA LEU A 77 0.50 11.71 -13.09
C LEU A 77 -0.06 11.20 -14.43
N TYR A 78 -1.29 10.70 -14.45
CA TYR A 78 -1.93 10.25 -15.69
C TYR A 78 -2.21 11.41 -16.64
N ALA A 79 -2.79 12.50 -16.13
CA ALA A 79 -3.03 13.71 -16.93
C ALA A 79 -1.73 14.28 -17.51
N TRP A 80 -0.67 14.33 -16.69
CA TRP A 80 0.66 14.72 -17.15
C TRP A 80 1.21 13.80 -18.22
N ALA A 81 1.07 12.47 -18.04
CA ALA A 81 1.53 11.49 -19.01
C ALA A 81 0.78 11.57 -20.35
N LEU A 82 -0.50 11.94 -20.33
CA LEU A 82 -1.29 12.22 -21.54
C LEU A 82 -0.80 13.49 -22.22
N TYR A 83 -0.65 14.59 -21.48
CA TYR A 83 -0.19 15.87 -22.01
C TYR A 83 1.21 15.78 -22.63
N ARG A 84 2.15 15.12 -21.94
CA ARG A 84 3.54 14.94 -22.42
C ARG A 84 3.72 13.77 -23.39
N ARG A 85 2.66 13.01 -23.64
CA ARG A 85 2.67 11.78 -24.46
C ARG A 85 3.65 10.70 -23.96
N GLU A 86 3.84 10.64 -22.63
CA GLU A 86 4.77 9.76 -21.94
C GLU A 86 4.22 8.33 -21.82
N THR A 87 4.56 7.46 -22.77
CA THR A 87 4.05 6.08 -22.81
C THR A 87 4.46 5.24 -21.61
N GLY A 88 5.69 5.44 -21.11
CA GLY A 88 6.18 4.72 -19.92
C GLY A 88 5.41 5.08 -18.65
N LEU A 89 5.14 6.38 -18.42
CA LEU A 89 4.38 6.81 -17.24
C LEU A 89 2.91 6.36 -17.32
N LYS A 90 2.30 6.41 -18.53
CA LYS A 90 0.96 5.82 -18.75
C LYS A 90 0.92 4.35 -18.39
N LEU A 91 1.94 3.58 -18.82
CA LEU A 91 2.02 2.16 -18.51
C LEU A 91 2.12 1.91 -16.99
N VAL A 92 2.90 2.72 -16.25
CA VAL A 92 3.00 2.61 -14.78
C VAL A 92 1.66 2.92 -14.10
N VAL A 93 0.93 3.94 -14.55
CA VAL A 93 -0.39 4.27 -13.99
C VAL A 93 -1.42 3.16 -14.33
N HIS A 94 -1.41 2.62 -15.55
CA HIS A 94 -2.26 1.48 -15.88
C HIS A 94 -1.92 0.24 -15.05
N ALA A 95 -0.62 0.01 -14.78
CA ALA A 95 -0.18 -1.08 -13.90
C ALA A 95 -0.67 -0.88 -12.46
N TYR A 96 -0.63 0.35 -11.95
CA TYR A 96 -1.21 0.71 -10.65
C TYR A 96 -2.71 0.38 -10.61
N LEU A 97 -3.48 0.84 -11.60
CA LEU A 97 -4.93 0.58 -11.66
C LEU A 97 -5.23 -0.92 -11.78
N LEU A 98 -4.44 -1.68 -12.55
CA LEU A 98 -4.58 -3.12 -12.68
C LEU A 98 -4.26 -3.83 -11.36
N ALA A 99 -3.21 -3.43 -10.65
CA ALA A 99 -2.86 -4.00 -9.35
C ALA A 99 -3.95 -3.70 -8.29
N GLN A 100 -4.52 -2.49 -8.30
CA GLN A 100 -5.66 -2.12 -7.46
C GLN A 100 -6.88 -2.99 -7.77
N LEU A 101 -7.21 -3.14 -9.05
CA LEU A 101 -8.35 -3.95 -9.49
C LEU A 101 -8.20 -5.41 -9.03
N LEU A 102 -7.06 -6.04 -9.31
CA LEU A 102 -6.83 -7.45 -9.00
C LEU A 102 -6.69 -7.72 -7.50
N GLY A 103 -5.92 -6.89 -6.79
CA GLY A 103 -5.65 -7.05 -5.36
C GLY A 103 -6.75 -6.50 -4.48
N SER A 104 -6.89 -5.18 -4.45
CA SER A 104 -7.74 -4.49 -3.47
C SER A 104 -9.23 -4.60 -3.79
N VAL A 105 -9.61 -4.60 -5.08
CA VAL A 105 -11.03 -4.64 -5.48
C VAL A 105 -11.53 -6.07 -5.59
N LEU A 106 -10.89 -6.92 -6.42
CA LEU A 106 -11.40 -8.26 -6.68
C LEU A 106 -11.04 -9.26 -5.58
N LEU A 107 -9.74 -9.51 -5.37
CA LEU A 107 -9.32 -10.58 -4.45
C LEU A 107 -9.75 -10.29 -3.01
N VAL A 108 -9.51 -9.07 -2.52
CA VAL A 108 -9.95 -8.68 -1.18
C VAL A 108 -11.46 -8.80 -1.03
N ARG A 109 -12.24 -8.38 -2.03
CA ARG A 109 -13.70 -8.48 -1.97
C ARG A 109 -14.17 -9.92 -1.89
N ILE A 110 -13.61 -10.80 -2.74
CA ILE A 110 -13.93 -12.24 -2.72
C ILE A 110 -13.62 -12.83 -1.34
N LEU A 111 -12.43 -12.60 -0.82
CA LEU A 111 -12.03 -13.13 0.49
C LEU A 111 -12.89 -12.61 1.64
N LYS A 112 -13.26 -11.32 1.63
CA LYS A 112 -14.17 -10.74 2.64
C LYS A 112 -15.52 -11.46 2.68
N MET A 113 -16.08 -11.74 1.52
CA MET A 113 -17.39 -12.38 1.41
C MET A 113 -17.34 -13.86 1.77
N THR A 114 -16.27 -14.56 1.38
CA THR A 114 -16.16 -16.01 1.58
C THR A 114 -15.77 -16.39 2.99
N TRP A 115 -14.96 -15.58 3.67
CA TRP A 115 -14.43 -15.91 5.00
C TRP A 115 -15.24 -15.30 6.14
N GLY A 116 -15.86 -14.14 5.93
CA GLY A 116 -16.85 -13.57 6.84
C GLY A 116 -16.33 -13.32 8.25
N ARG A 117 -15.16 -12.70 8.42
CA ARG A 117 -14.63 -12.35 9.73
C ARG A 117 -15.35 -11.14 10.32
N ALA A 118 -15.81 -11.26 11.58
CA ALA A 118 -16.42 -10.16 12.30
C ALA A 118 -15.42 -9.01 12.52
N ARG A 119 -15.90 -7.76 12.45
CA ARG A 119 -15.08 -6.58 12.79
C ARG A 119 -15.00 -6.37 14.30
N PRO A 120 -13.86 -5.81 14.80
CA PRO A 120 -13.70 -5.52 16.21
C PRO A 120 -14.76 -4.62 16.83
N ASP A 121 -15.39 -3.75 16.02
CA ASP A 121 -16.44 -2.81 16.49
C ASP A 121 -17.87 -3.37 16.42
N VAL A 122 -18.05 -4.59 15.95
CA VAL A 122 -19.38 -5.22 15.77
C VAL A 122 -19.65 -6.31 16.79
N THR A 123 -18.61 -7.05 17.17
CA THR A 123 -18.67 -8.19 18.11
C THR A 123 -17.65 -8.01 19.22
N PRO A 124 -17.77 -8.76 20.32
CA PRO A 124 -16.68 -8.84 21.30
C PRO A 124 -15.37 -9.18 20.61
N LEU A 125 -14.27 -8.56 21.06
CA LEU A 125 -12.95 -8.79 20.49
C LEU A 125 -12.58 -10.28 20.57
N ALA A 126 -12.10 -10.81 19.47
CA ALA A 126 -11.75 -12.21 19.33
C ALA A 126 -10.37 -12.38 18.68
N ASP A 127 -9.66 -13.44 19.05
CA ASP A 127 -8.39 -13.77 18.44
C ASP A 127 -8.58 -14.45 17.06
N PHE A 128 -7.48 -14.49 16.29
CA PHE A 128 -7.52 -15.05 14.96
C PHE A 128 -8.03 -16.50 14.94
N GLY A 129 -9.03 -16.76 14.14
CA GLY A 129 -9.63 -18.09 13.96
C GLY A 129 -10.91 -18.35 14.74
N SER A 130 -11.31 -17.50 15.70
CA SER A 130 -12.46 -17.74 16.57
C SER A 130 -13.75 -16.99 16.18
N ASP A 131 -13.68 -16.02 15.27
CA ASP A 131 -14.76 -15.08 14.91
C ASP A 131 -15.19 -15.15 13.45
N TRP A 132 -15.00 -16.32 12.82
CA TRP A 132 -15.30 -16.55 11.42
C TRP A 132 -16.67 -17.16 11.21
N THR A 133 -17.50 -16.52 10.38
CA THR A 133 -18.87 -16.96 10.09
C THR A 133 -19.02 -17.65 8.74
N GLY A 134 -17.94 -17.72 7.94
CA GLY A 134 -18.00 -18.17 6.56
C GLY A 134 -18.61 -17.10 5.63
N PHE A 135 -19.31 -17.54 4.61
CA PHE A 135 -19.89 -16.61 3.64
C PHE A 135 -20.89 -15.63 4.27
N SER A 136 -20.66 -14.33 4.07
CA SER A 136 -21.52 -13.28 4.57
C SER A 136 -21.64 -12.11 3.60
N TRP A 137 -22.84 -11.55 3.46
CA TRP A 137 -23.11 -10.27 2.76
C TRP A 137 -23.01 -9.06 3.68
N GLN A 138 -23.01 -9.25 4.99
CA GLN A 138 -23.08 -8.16 5.96
C GLN A 138 -21.71 -7.52 6.12
N ALA A 139 -21.65 -6.18 5.98
CA ALA A 139 -20.40 -5.42 6.06
C ALA A 139 -19.68 -5.53 7.43
N GLY A 140 -20.42 -5.81 8.51
CA GLY A 140 -19.88 -6.06 9.84
C GLY A 140 -18.97 -7.29 9.91
N TYR A 141 -19.18 -8.26 9.02
CA TYR A 141 -18.36 -9.48 8.90
C TYR A 141 -17.31 -9.41 7.79
N HIS A 142 -17.05 -8.24 7.25
CA HIS A 142 -16.02 -8.02 6.22
C HIS A 142 -14.72 -7.45 6.80
N SER A 143 -14.24 -7.98 7.94
CA SER A 143 -12.97 -7.56 8.51
C SER A 143 -11.78 -8.04 7.69
N PHE A 144 -11.72 -9.33 7.38
CA PHE A 144 -10.55 -9.97 6.76
C PHE A 144 -10.71 -10.16 5.25
N PRO A 145 -9.67 -9.86 4.47
CA PRO A 145 -8.51 -9.04 4.78
C PRO A 145 -8.81 -7.54 4.71
N SER A 146 -7.92 -6.68 5.22
CA SER A 146 -8.12 -5.22 5.20
C SER A 146 -7.98 -4.64 3.80
N GLY A 147 -9.08 -4.15 3.22
CA GLY A 147 -9.10 -3.50 1.90
C GLY A 147 -8.39 -2.15 1.90
N HIS A 148 -8.53 -1.32 2.96
CA HIS A 148 -7.81 -0.05 3.08
C HIS A 148 -6.30 -0.28 3.11
N THR A 149 -5.85 -1.31 3.82
CA THR A 149 -4.42 -1.64 3.85
C THR A 149 -3.93 -2.13 2.50
N ALA A 150 -4.69 -2.99 1.81
CA ALA A 150 -4.33 -3.44 0.48
C ALA A 150 -4.23 -2.27 -0.51
N ASP A 151 -5.19 -1.35 -0.48
CA ASP A 151 -5.23 -0.18 -1.34
C ASP A 151 -4.04 0.77 -1.09
N ILE A 152 -3.81 1.16 0.17
CA ILE A 152 -2.73 2.11 0.48
C ILE A 152 -1.34 1.52 0.23
N VAL A 153 -1.13 0.23 0.49
CA VAL A 153 0.15 -0.43 0.22
C VAL A 153 0.40 -0.50 -1.29
N THR A 154 -0.59 -0.88 -2.10
CA THR A 154 -0.47 -0.80 -3.57
C THR A 154 -0.13 0.61 -4.01
N SER A 155 -0.84 1.62 -3.51
CA SER A 155 -0.61 3.03 -3.85
C SER A 155 0.80 3.48 -3.48
N ALA A 156 1.28 3.15 -2.27
CA ALA A 156 2.61 3.52 -1.82
C ALA A 156 3.72 2.80 -2.59
N VAL A 157 3.54 1.53 -2.98
CA VAL A 157 4.49 0.78 -3.83
C VAL A 157 4.67 1.50 -5.16
N PHE A 158 3.58 1.81 -5.86
CA PHE A 158 3.66 2.47 -7.16
C PHE A 158 4.12 3.93 -7.04
N ALA A 159 3.73 4.67 -6.00
CA ALA A 159 4.25 6.00 -5.74
C ALA A 159 5.77 5.98 -5.51
N ALA A 160 6.28 5.05 -4.70
CA ALA A 160 7.71 4.90 -4.45
C ALA A 160 8.52 4.49 -5.71
N LEU A 161 7.90 3.82 -6.69
CA LEU A 161 8.52 3.55 -7.99
C LEU A 161 8.65 4.82 -8.86
N VAL A 162 7.69 5.73 -8.78
CA VAL A 162 7.66 6.97 -9.58
C VAL A 162 8.44 8.09 -8.92
N ILE A 163 8.35 8.22 -7.59
CA ILE A 163 9.01 9.26 -6.81
C ILE A 163 10.52 9.02 -6.79
N ARG A 164 11.29 10.04 -7.20
CA ARG A 164 12.76 9.98 -7.30
C ARG A 164 13.46 10.18 -5.97
N ASN A 165 12.90 11.05 -5.14
CA ASN A 165 13.46 11.38 -3.85
C ASN A 165 13.21 10.21 -2.86
N PRO A 166 14.27 9.57 -2.31
CA PRO A 166 14.12 8.44 -1.41
C PRO A 166 13.39 8.81 -0.12
N TRP A 167 13.53 10.05 0.35
CA TRP A 167 12.83 10.53 1.54
C TRP A 167 11.32 10.66 1.31
N LEU A 168 10.91 11.17 0.14
CA LEU A 168 9.48 11.19 -0.22
C LEU A 168 8.92 9.79 -0.43
N ALA A 169 9.70 8.87 -0.99
CA ALA A 169 9.30 7.47 -1.06
C ALA A 169 9.14 6.85 0.34
N ALA A 170 10.05 7.15 1.28
CA ALA A 170 9.93 6.74 2.68
C ALA A 170 8.68 7.32 3.34
N VAL A 171 8.37 8.59 3.10
CA VAL A 171 7.14 9.22 3.59
C VAL A 171 5.90 8.51 3.06
N CYS A 172 5.85 8.11 1.78
CA CYS A 172 4.74 7.34 1.23
C CYS A 172 4.56 5.98 1.94
N VAL A 173 5.67 5.28 2.23
CA VAL A 173 5.62 4.01 2.97
C VAL A 173 5.19 4.22 4.42
N ALA A 174 5.72 5.23 5.10
CA ALA A 174 5.33 5.58 6.47
C ALA A 174 3.83 5.97 6.54
N TRP A 175 3.35 6.72 5.55
CA TRP A 175 1.94 7.06 5.41
C TRP A 175 1.05 5.83 5.27
N ALA A 176 1.49 4.84 4.47
CA ALA A 176 0.78 3.57 4.34
C ALA A 176 0.72 2.81 5.66
N GLY A 177 1.82 2.78 6.42
CA GLY A 177 1.86 2.19 7.76
C GLY A 177 0.93 2.91 8.75
N ALA A 178 0.95 4.24 8.76
CA ALA A 178 0.08 5.04 9.61
C ALA A 178 -1.42 4.81 9.27
N LEU A 179 -1.76 4.72 7.97
CA LEU A 179 -3.13 4.38 7.56
C LEU A 179 -3.53 2.96 7.95
N ALA A 180 -2.65 1.98 7.83
CA ALA A 180 -2.93 0.62 8.32
C ALA A 180 -3.16 0.61 9.84
N LEU A 181 -2.32 1.32 10.60
CA LEU A 181 -2.46 1.45 12.07
C LEU A 181 -3.75 2.18 12.47
N SER A 182 -4.16 3.19 11.73
CA SER A 182 -5.42 3.91 11.98
C SER A 182 -6.65 3.00 11.91
N ARG A 183 -6.58 1.88 11.13
CA ARG A 183 -7.67 0.89 11.07
C ARG A 183 -7.82 0.11 12.38
N LEU A 184 -6.70 -0.16 13.08
CA LEU A 184 -6.70 -0.76 14.42
C LEU A 184 -7.19 0.28 15.45
N ALA A 185 -6.70 1.52 15.34
CA ALA A 185 -7.10 2.62 16.22
C ALA A 185 -8.61 2.88 16.20
N LEU A 186 -9.26 2.70 15.05
CA LEU A 186 -10.73 2.81 14.91
C LEU A 186 -11.48 1.50 15.19
N ALA A 187 -10.81 0.45 15.67
CA ALA A 187 -11.39 -0.88 15.87
C ALA A 187 -12.11 -1.44 14.61
N LYS A 188 -11.62 -1.13 13.41
CA LYS A 188 -12.22 -1.59 12.14
C LYS A 188 -11.59 -2.88 11.61
N HIS A 189 -10.34 -3.14 11.98
CA HIS A 189 -9.55 -4.30 11.54
C HIS A 189 -8.62 -4.77 12.64
N TYR A 190 -8.27 -6.04 12.58
CA TYR A 190 -7.21 -6.64 13.38
C TYR A 190 -5.84 -6.50 12.71
N PRO A 191 -4.71 -6.66 13.45
CA PRO A 191 -3.37 -6.68 12.85
C PRO A 191 -3.23 -7.72 11.73
N SER A 192 -3.75 -8.92 11.93
CA SER A 192 -3.73 -10.01 10.93
C SER A 192 -4.47 -9.63 9.64
N ASP A 193 -5.60 -8.90 9.71
CA ASP A 193 -6.32 -8.40 8.55
C ASP A 193 -5.46 -7.43 7.74
N ALA A 194 -4.75 -6.53 8.44
CA ALA A 194 -3.87 -5.55 7.82
C ALA A 194 -2.65 -6.21 7.17
N LEU A 195 -2.03 -7.19 7.86
CA LEU A 195 -0.89 -7.94 7.35
C LEU A 195 -1.25 -8.69 6.06
N VAL A 196 -2.37 -9.41 6.04
CA VAL A 196 -2.79 -10.14 4.84
C VAL A 196 -3.20 -9.18 3.73
N GLY A 197 -3.85 -8.07 4.04
CA GLY A 197 -4.12 -7.00 3.07
C GLY A 197 -2.85 -6.46 2.43
N ALA A 198 -1.79 -6.23 3.21
CA ALA A 198 -0.48 -5.81 2.71
C ALA A 198 0.18 -6.89 1.83
N VAL A 199 0.13 -8.16 2.22
CA VAL A 199 0.66 -9.28 1.40
C VAL A 199 -0.05 -9.37 0.06
N ILE A 200 -1.37 -9.25 0.02
CA ILE A 200 -2.17 -9.25 -1.21
C ILE A 200 -1.74 -8.08 -2.12
N ALA A 201 -1.58 -6.89 -1.57
CA ALA A 201 -1.16 -5.70 -2.30
C ALA A 201 0.23 -5.87 -2.92
N LEU A 202 1.19 -6.36 -2.14
CA LEU A 202 2.55 -6.62 -2.61
C LEU A 202 2.57 -7.70 -3.70
N ALA A 203 1.85 -8.80 -3.50
CA ALA A 203 1.76 -9.89 -4.47
C ALA A 203 1.13 -9.39 -5.78
N ALA A 204 -0.01 -8.71 -5.74
CA ALA A 204 -0.67 -8.14 -6.92
C ALA A 204 0.24 -7.15 -7.65
N SER A 205 0.91 -6.24 -6.90
CA SER A 205 1.85 -5.28 -7.47
C SER A 205 3.04 -5.97 -8.16
N LEU A 206 3.65 -6.97 -7.52
CA LEU A 206 4.77 -7.72 -8.07
C LEU A 206 4.37 -8.52 -9.32
N LEU A 207 3.21 -9.18 -9.30
CA LEU A 207 2.68 -9.93 -10.45
C LEU A 207 2.43 -9.00 -11.63
N VAL A 208 1.79 -7.85 -11.42
CA VAL A 208 1.55 -6.86 -12.47
C VAL A 208 2.86 -6.29 -13.00
N LEU A 209 3.81 -5.93 -12.15
CA LEU A 209 5.12 -5.47 -12.57
C LEU A 209 5.88 -6.53 -13.37
N ARG A 210 5.82 -7.78 -12.96
CA ARG A 210 6.52 -8.91 -13.60
C ARG A 210 5.91 -9.29 -14.94
N TYR A 211 4.60 -9.43 -15.01
CA TYR A 211 3.92 -10.04 -16.16
C TYR A 211 3.26 -9.02 -17.10
N TRP A 212 2.95 -7.82 -16.59
CA TRP A 212 2.34 -6.76 -17.40
C TRP A 212 3.36 -5.70 -17.85
N VAL A 213 4.17 -5.18 -16.93
CA VAL A 213 5.08 -4.06 -17.23
C VAL A 213 6.37 -4.54 -17.89
N GLN A 214 7.05 -5.55 -17.32
CA GLN A 214 8.32 -6.02 -17.83
C GLN A 214 8.31 -6.44 -19.32
N PRO A 215 7.30 -7.20 -19.82
CA PRO A 215 7.28 -7.60 -21.23
C PRO A 215 7.10 -6.42 -22.19
N ARG A 216 6.39 -5.36 -21.74
CA ARG A 216 6.08 -4.17 -22.56
C ARG A 216 7.20 -3.16 -22.64
N LEU A 217 8.04 -3.08 -21.62
CA LEU A 217 9.14 -2.12 -21.58
C LEU A 217 10.52 -2.75 -21.87
N GLY A 218 10.63 -4.07 -21.81
CA GLY A 218 11.94 -4.75 -21.78
C GLY A 218 12.71 -4.48 -20.48
N ARG A 219 13.64 -5.35 -20.11
CA ARG A 219 14.41 -5.19 -18.87
C ARG A 219 15.27 -3.91 -18.82
N ALA A 220 15.76 -3.47 -19.99
CA ALA A 220 16.58 -2.26 -20.13
C ALA A 220 15.76 -0.98 -20.09
N SER A 221 14.52 -1.02 -20.59
CA SER A 221 13.69 0.17 -20.75
C SER A 221 12.90 0.55 -19.49
N LEU A 222 12.65 -0.35 -18.54
CA LEU A 222 12.04 0.04 -17.26
C LEU A 222 12.97 0.99 -16.49
N GLY A 223 14.26 0.64 -16.42
CA GLY A 223 15.29 1.51 -15.85
C GLY A 223 15.45 2.81 -16.62
N ALA A 224 15.42 2.76 -17.97
CA ALA A 224 15.49 3.92 -18.85
C ALA A 224 14.25 4.81 -18.75
N THR A 225 13.05 4.25 -18.65
CA THR A 225 11.81 5.02 -18.50
C THR A 225 11.75 5.75 -17.16
N LEU A 226 12.15 5.11 -16.07
CA LEU A 226 12.26 5.74 -14.77
C LEU A 226 13.43 6.74 -14.71
N GLN A 227 14.52 6.52 -15.47
CA GLN A 227 15.62 7.46 -15.67
C GLN A 227 15.23 8.62 -16.60
N TRP A 228 14.48 8.36 -17.65
CA TRP A 228 14.06 9.37 -18.61
C TRP A 228 13.08 10.38 -18.01
N TRP A 229 12.19 9.92 -17.17
CA TRP A 229 11.32 10.78 -16.36
C TRP A 229 12.13 11.70 -15.43
N SER A 230 13.38 11.31 -15.20
CA SER A 230 14.31 12.04 -14.35
C SER A 230 15.02 13.21 -15.06
N GLY A 231 14.87 13.40 -16.35
CA GLY A 231 15.60 14.41 -17.11
C GLY A 231 17.11 14.19 -17.17
N VAL A 232 17.60 13.03 -16.71
CA VAL A 232 19.04 12.69 -16.73
C VAL A 232 19.28 11.78 -17.92
N GLY A 233 19.97 12.32 -18.95
CA GLY A 233 20.49 11.52 -20.06
C GLY A 233 19.85 11.74 -21.42
N GLN A 234 19.16 12.85 -21.68
CA GLN A 234 18.92 13.27 -23.06
C GLN A 234 20.16 13.96 -23.63
N PRO A 235 20.76 13.49 -24.73
CA PRO A 235 21.63 14.35 -25.54
C PRO A 235 20.74 15.50 -26.05
N ARG A 236 21.21 16.71 -25.87
CA ARG A 236 20.66 17.90 -26.51
C ARG A 236 20.92 17.83 -28.03
#